data_f8a08002989319a398140399ff75f705
#
_entry.id   f8a08002989319a398140399ff75f705
#
_cell.length_a   1.000
_cell.length_b   1.000
_cell.length_c   1.000
_cell.angle_alpha   90.00
_cell.angle_beta   90.00
_cell.angle_gamma   90.00
#
_symmetry.space_group_name_H-M   'P 1'
#
loop_
_entity.id
_entity.type
_entity.pdbx_description
1 polymer ?
#
loop_
_entity_poly.entity_id
_entity_poly.type
_entity_poly.pdbx_seq_one_letter_code
_entity_poly.pdbx_strand_id
1 'polypeptide(L)'
;MAYTRQLAAIMFADIVGYTALMENDESLAMGFRERLKNKLEEVVNDHGGRLLEFHGDGALCSFTSTLESVKAATSLQLEMQNPPLVPLRIGIHTGDVLVDDNSVYGDGVNIASRMESFA
;
A
#
# COMPACT_ATOMS: atom_id res chain seq x y z
N MET A 1 -15.58 22.84 2.14
CA MET A 1 -15.02 21.60 1.60
C MET A 1 -16.02 20.48 1.78
N ALA A 2 -16.31 19.75 0.74
CA ALA A 2 -17.27 18.65 0.79
C ALA A 2 -16.55 17.32 0.92
N TYR A 3 -17.04 16.49 1.83
CA TYR A 3 -16.66 15.08 1.89
C TYR A 3 -17.65 14.26 1.11
N THR A 4 -17.15 13.29 0.37
CA THR A 4 -17.96 12.32 -0.34
C THR A 4 -17.82 10.96 0.33
N ARG A 5 -18.96 10.33 0.64
CA ARG A 5 -18.95 8.97 1.16
C ARG A 5 -18.85 8.01 -0.02
N GLN A 6 -17.88 7.13 0.01
CA GLN A 6 -17.63 6.17 -1.06
C GLN A 6 -17.36 4.78 -0.50
N LEU A 7 -17.79 3.77 -1.26
CA LEU A 7 -17.28 2.42 -1.06
C LEU A 7 -15.91 2.36 -1.71
N ALA A 8 -14.91 2.00 -0.94
CA ALA A 8 -13.53 1.96 -1.44
C ALA A 8 -12.80 0.72 -0.92
N ALA A 9 -11.82 0.28 -1.70
CA ALA A 9 -10.86 -0.72 -1.27
C ALA A 9 -9.62 0.00 -0.75
N ILE A 10 -9.21 -0.31 0.47
CA ILE A 10 -8.02 0.26 1.09
C ILE A 10 -6.95 -0.81 1.11
N MET A 11 -5.83 -0.54 0.46
CA MET A 11 -4.70 -1.46 0.38
C MET A 11 -3.57 -0.96 1.25
N PHE A 12 -3.04 -1.85 2.06
CA PHE A 12 -1.85 -1.63 2.86
C PHE A 12 -0.73 -2.52 2.35
N ALA A 13 0.47 -1.97 2.19
CA ALA A 13 1.63 -2.74 1.75
C ALA A 13 2.86 -2.33 2.56
N ASP A 14 3.65 -3.30 3.04
CA ASP A 14 4.91 -2.99 3.71
C ASP A 14 5.98 -4.05 3.40
N ILE A 15 7.22 -3.71 3.74
CA ILE A 15 8.38 -4.60 3.56
C ILE A 15 8.55 -5.46 4.81
N VAL A 16 8.51 -6.78 4.63
CA VAL A 16 8.71 -7.73 5.73
C VAL A 16 10.14 -7.61 6.25
N GLY A 17 10.28 -7.46 7.57
CA GLY A 17 11.60 -7.43 8.22
C GLY A 17 12.40 -6.16 7.99
N TYR A 18 11.76 -5.07 7.61
CA TYR A 18 12.46 -3.83 7.26
C TYR A 18 13.29 -3.26 8.43
N THR A 19 12.74 -3.25 9.65
CA THR A 19 13.43 -2.72 10.82
C THR A 19 14.74 -3.47 11.09
N ALA A 20 14.69 -4.81 11.04
CA ALA A 20 15.88 -5.62 11.21
C ALA A 20 16.88 -5.39 10.08
N LEU A 21 16.39 -5.25 8.86
CA LEU A 21 17.26 -4.98 7.71
C LEU A 21 17.94 -3.62 7.83
N MET A 22 17.22 -2.60 8.28
CA MET A 22 17.79 -1.26 8.52
C MET A 22 18.93 -1.31 9.53
N GLU A 23 18.80 -2.14 10.55
CA GLU A 23 19.86 -2.30 11.59
C GLU A 23 21.08 -3.03 11.04
N ASN A 24 20.88 -3.99 10.15
CA ASN A 24 21.94 -4.86 9.65
C ASN A 24 22.58 -4.36 8.35
N ASP A 25 21.78 -3.76 7.45
CA ASP A 25 22.25 -3.27 6.16
C ASP A 25 21.33 -2.13 5.70
N GLU A 26 21.61 -0.95 6.22
CA GLU A 26 20.82 0.25 5.93
C GLU A 26 20.74 0.56 4.45
N SER A 27 21.83 0.41 3.73
CA SER A 27 21.89 0.70 2.29
C SER A 27 20.95 -0.21 1.51
N LEU A 28 20.94 -1.51 1.82
CA LEU A 28 20.05 -2.47 1.19
C LEU A 28 18.59 -2.16 1.51
N ALA A 29 18.30 -1.86 2.78
CA ALA A 29 16.95 -1.50 3.21
C ALA A 29 16.43 -0.28 2.47
N MET A 30 17.25 0.76 2.34
CA MET A 30 16.87 1.96 1.60
C MET A 30 16.64 1.67 0.13
N GLY A 31 17.41 0.78 -0.46
CA GLY A 31 17.22 0.33 -1.84
C GLY A 31 15.89 -0.40 -2.02
N PHE A 32 15.52 -1.27 -1.08
CA PHE A 32 14.23 -1.96 -1.09
C PHE A 32 13.07 -0.97 -0.99
N ARG A 33 13.19 0.00 -0.10
CA ARG A 33 12.18 1.03 0.07
C ARG A 33 11.98 1.84 -1.20
N GLU A 34 13.05 2.25 -1.83
CA GLU A 34 13.00 3.04 -3.06
C GLU A 34 12.35 2.24 -4.20
N ARG A 35 12.72 0.97 -4.32
CA ARG A 35 12.14 0.08 -5.32
C ARG A 35 10.64 -0.10 -5.11
N LEU A 36 10.22 -0.31 -3.85
CA LEU A 36 8.81 -0.43 -3.51
C LEU A 36 8.06 0.86 -3.87
N LYS A 37 8.58 2.00 -3.46
CA LYS A 37 7.93 3.29 -3.71
C LYS A 37 7.70 3.53 -5.19
N ASN A 38 8.73 3.35 -6.00
CA ASN A 38 8.65 3.59 -7.43
C ASN A 38 7.66 2.66 -8.11
N LYS A 39 7.71 1.37 -7.79
CA LYS A 39 6.80 0.40 -8.40
C LYS A 39 5.37 0.57 -7.92
N LEU A 40 5.20 0.89 -6.64
CA LEU A 40 3.89 1.13 -6.05
C LEU A 40 3.18 2.29 -6.73
N GLU A 41 3.86 3.41 -6.93
CA GLU A 41 3.30 4.58 -7.61
C GLU A 41 2.81 4.21 -9.02
N GLU A 42 3.63 3.46 -9.76
CA GLU A 42 3.28 3.00 -11.10
C GLU A 42 2.06 2.09 -11.09
N VAL A 43 2.06 1.05 -10.24
CA VAL A 43 1.00 0.06 -10.19
C VAL A 43 -0.32 0.68 -9.71
N VAL A 44 -0.27 1.51 -8.68
CA VAL A 44 -1.47 2.19 -8.16
C VAL A 44 -2.08 3.07 -9.22
N ASN A 45 -1.26 3.84 -9.93
CA ASN A 45 -1.72 4.72 -10.99
C ASN A 45 -2.34 3.93 -12.16
N ASP A 46 -1.70 2.82 -12.55
CA ASP A 46 -2.18 1.97 -13.65
C ASP A 46 -3.54 1.32 -13.36
N HIS A 47 -3.88 1.15 -12.08
CA HIS A 47 -5.14 0.52 -11.66
C HIS A 47 -6.16 1.53 -11.12
N GLY A 48 -5.97 2.81 -11.40
CA GLY A 48 -6.92 3.86 -11.03
C GLY A 48 -7.00 4.15 -9.54
N GLY A 49 -5.95 3.80 -8.80
CA GLY A 49 -5.89 4.05 -7.37
C GLY A 49 -5.21 5.35 -7.01
N ARG A 50 -5.13 5.60 -5.71
CA ARG A 50 -4.43 6.76 -5.13
C ARG A 50 -3.49 6.29 -4.05
N LEU A 51 -2.24 6.75 -4.09
CA LEU A 51 -1.31 6.59 -2.97
C LEU A 51 -1.62 7.68 -1.95
N LEU A 52 -2.10 7.28 -0.78
CA LEU A 52 -2.49 8.22 0.28
C LEU A 52 -1.33 8.59 1.17
N GLU A 53 -0.52 7.60 1.55
CA GLU A 53 0.60 7.78 2.45
C GLU A 53 1.73 6.82 2.09
N PHE A 54 2.96 7.26 2.31
CA PHE A 54 4.14 6.41 2.27
C PHE A 54 5.06 6.82 3.43
N HIS A 55 5.14 5.97 4.44
CA HIS A 55 5.95 6.22 5.64
C HIS A 55 6.88 5.04 5.89
N GLY A 56 8.17 5.33 6.09
CA GLY A 56 9.14 4.28 6.35
C GLY A 56 9.12 3.24 5.25
N ASP A 57 8.66 2.05 5.59
CA ASP A 57 8.57 0.88 4.70
C ASP A 57 7.16 0.52 4.28
N GLY A 58 6.17 1.36 4.61
CA GLY A 58 4.77 1.04 4.41
C GLY A 58 4.00 2.09 3.65
N ALA A 59 2.94 1.64 2.96
CA ALA A 59 2.09 2.49 2.15
C ALA A 59 0.61 2.22 2.38
N LEU A 60 -0.19 3.26 2.19
CA LEU A 60 -1.65 3.20 2.25
C LEU A 60 -2.18 3.71 0.92
N CYS A 61 -3.01 2.92 0.26
CA CYS A 61 -3.57 3.25 -1.04
C CYS A 61 -5.08 3.04 -1.04
N SER A 62 -5.79 3.77 -1.87
CA SER A 62 -7.23 3.58 -2.04
C SER A 62 -7.58 3.33 -3.51
N PHE A 63 -8.63 2.53 -3.73
CA PHE A 63 -9.17 2.20 -5.04
C PHE A 63 -10.68 2.26 -4.98
N THR A 64 -11.31 2.73 -6.05
CA THR A 64 -12.77 2.69 -6.16
C THR A 64 -13.28 1.30 -6.52
N SER A 65 -12.42 0.46 -7.08
CA SER A 65 -12.72 -0.91 -7.48
C SER A 65 -11.93 -1.91 -6.65
N THR A 66 -12.64 -2.81 -5.96
CA THR A 66 -11.99 -3.90 -5.22
C THR A 66 -11.22 -4.82 -6.17
N LEU A 67 -11.77 -5.09 -7.35
CA LEU A 67 -11.07 -5.90 -8.34
C LEU A 67 -9.75 -5.28 -8.75
N GLU A 68 -9.74 -3.97 -9.02
CA GLU A 68 -8.51 -3.28 -9.39
C GLU A 68 -7.49 -3.28 -8.26
N SER A 69 -7.93 -3.20 -7.00
CA SER A 69 -7.01 -3.28 -5.86
C SER A 69 -6.33 -4.66 -5.77
N VAL A 70 -7.07 -5.74 -6.05
CA VAL A 70 -6.50 -7.09 -6.07
C VAL A 70 -5.51 -7.25 -7.23
N LYS A 71 -5.86 -6.73 -8.40
CA LYS A 71 -4.95 -6.75 -9.56
C LYS A 71 -3.67 -5.97 -9.27
N ALA A 72 -3.78 -4.81 -8.65
CA ALA A 72 -2.64 -4.00 -8.26
C ALA A 72 -1.74 -4.74 -7.27
N ALA A 73 -2.34 -5.34 -6.24
CA ALA A 73 -1.61 -6.12 -5.24
C ALA A 73 -0.86 -7.30 -5.88
N THR A 74 -1.53 -8.02 -6.77
CA THR A 74 -0.93 -9.16 -7.48
C THR A 74 0.24 -8.71 -8.35
N SER A 75 0.04 -7.65 -9.12
CA SER A 75 1.09 -7.08 -9.97
C SER A 75 2.30 -6.64 -9.15
N LEU A 76 2.06 -5.98 -8.03
CA LEU A 76 3.12 -5.51 -7.14
C LEU A 76 3.91 -6.69 -6.56
N GLN A 77 3.22 -7.73 -6.08
CA GLN A 77 3.89 -8.91 -5.54
C GLN A 77 4.74 -9.61 -6.60
N LEU A 78 4.22 -9.77 -7.80
CA LEU A 78 4.98 -10.39 -8.90
C LEU A 78 6.24 -9.60 -9.25
N GLU A 79 6.12 -8.28 -9.33
CA GLU A 79 7.27 -7.42 -9.63
C GLU A 79 8.33 -7.47 -8.54
N MET A 80 7.91 -7.50 -7.27
CA MET A 80 8.85 -7.52 -6.15
C MET A 80 9.54 -8.88 -5.97
N GLN A 81 9.06 -9.93 -6.63
CA GLN A 81 9.73 -11.22 -6.66
C GLN A 81 10.88 -11.29 -7.67
N ASN A 82 10.93 -10.36 -8.62
CA ASN A 82 12.07 -10.28 -9.53
C ASN A 82 13.31 -9.81 -8.75
N PRO A 83 14.50 -10.33 -9.07
CA PRO A 83 15.71 -9.91 -8.35
C PRO A 83 16.00 -8.41 -8.51
N PRO A 84 16.42 -7.74 -7.44
CA PRO A 84 16.50 -8.22 -6.08
C PRO A 84 15.14 -8.35 -5.42
N LEU A 85 14.85 -9.50 -4.82
CA LEU A 85 13.56 -9.77 -4.19
C LEU A 85 13.31 -8.82 -3.02
N VAL A 86 12.12 -8.22 -3.00
CA VAL A 86 11.65 -7.40 -1.87
C VAL A 86 10.43 -8.09 -1.27
N PRO A 87 10.54 -8.63 -0.05
CA PRO A 87 9.41 -9.34 0.56
C PRO A 87 8.35 -8.37 1.05
N LEU A 88 7.11 -8.54 0.58
CA LEU A 88 5.99 -7.66 0.93
C LEU A 88 4.89 -8.39 1.68
N ARG A 89 4.25 -7.65 2.58
CA ARG A 89 2.93 -7.99 3.12
C ARG A 89 1.92 -7.01 2.56
N ILE A 90 0.77 -7.52 2.10
CA ILE A 90 -0.30 -6.68 1.58
C ILE A 90 -1.61 -7.10 2.22
N GLY A 91 -2.37 -6.11 2.71
CA GLY A 91 -3.73 -6.30 3.20
C GLY A 91 -4.67 -5.40 2.44
N ILE A 92 -5.88 -5.89 2.19
CA ILE A 92 -6.94 -5.14 1.51
C ILE A 92 -8.22 -5.23 2.32
N HIS A 93 -8.87 -4.08 2.53
CA HIS A 93 -10.17 -4.00 3.17
C HIS A 93 -11.10 -3.15 2.31
N THR A 94 -12.34 -3.61 2.12
CA THR A 94 -13.36 -2.86 1.41
C THR A 94 -14.40 -2.37 2.40
N GLY A 95 -14.75 -1.08 2.31
CA GLY A 95 -15.74 -0.49 3.18
C GLY A 95 -16.07 0.94 2.79
N ASP A 96 -17.03 1.53 3.51
CA ASP A 96 -17.39 2.93 3.33
C ASP A 96 -16.35 3.84 3.94
N VAL A 97 -15.93 4.84 3.19
CA VAL A 97 -14.98 5.85 3.64
C VAL A 97 -15.47 7.25 3.26
N LEU A 98 -15.00 8.24 3.99
CA LEU A 98 -15.18 9.64 3.62
C LEU A 98 -13.95 10.08 2.85
N VAL A 99 -14.18 10.65 1.68
CA VAL A 99 -13.10 11.04 0.77
C VAL A 99 -13.19 12.53 0.51
N ASP A 100 -12.07 13.23 0.64
CA ASP A 100 -11.90 14.59 0.11
C ASP A 100 -10.76 14.58 -0.90
N ASP A 101 -10.33 15.75 -1.35
CA ASP A 101 -9.30 15.84 -2.40
C ASP A 101 -7.94 15.30 -1.98
N ASN A 102 -7.67 15.23 -0.67
CA ASN A 102 -6.33 14.91 -0.15
C ASN A 102 -6.30 13.71 0.78
N SER A 103 -7.44 13.24 1.28
CA SER A 103 -7.47 12.26 2.36
C SER A 103 -8.64 11.31 2.26
N VAL A 104 -8.47 10.15 2.89
CA VAL A 104 -9.52 9.14 3.05
C VAL A 104 -9.67 8.85 4.54
N TYR A 105 -10.90 8.90 5.04
CA TYR A 105 -11.22 8.69 6.45
C TYR A 105 -12.26 7.59 6.60
N GLY A 106 -12.25 6.90 7.73
CA GLY A 106 -13.28 5.95 8.07
C GLY A 106 -12.73 4.65 8.64
N ASP A 107 -13.65 3.78 9.04
CA ASP A 107 -13.30 2.51 9.67
C ASP A 107 -12.50 1.59 8.74
N GLY A 108 -12.73 1.66 7.43
CA GLY A 108 -12.00 0.87 6.45
C GLY A 108 -10.50 1.12 6.51
N VAL A 109 -10.09 2.38 6.67
CA VAL A 109 -8.68 2.73 6.79
C VAL A 109 -8.07 2.14 8.05
N ASN A 110 -8.78 2.24 9.17
CA ASN A 110 -8.30 1.70 10.44
C ASN A 110 -8.19 0.18 10.42
N ILE A 111 -9.16 -0.49 9.81
CA ILE A 111 -9.16 -1.96 9.70
C ILE A 111 -8.01 -2.43 8.81
N ALA A 112 -7.79 -1.79 7.68
CA ALA A 112 -6.69 -2.13 6.78
C ALA A 112 -5.34 -1.97 7.48
N SER A 113 -5.18 -0.90 8.26
CA SER A 113 -3.98 -0.66 9.06
C SER A 113 -3.74 -1.78 10.08
N ARG A 114 -4.80 -2.25 10.74
CA ARG A 114 -4.70 -3.36 11.69
C ARG A 114 -4.36 -4.68 11.00
N MET A 115 -4.95 -4.93 9.85
CA MET A 115 -4.66 -6.13 9.06
C MET A 115 -3.20 -6.18 8.66
N GLU A 116 -2.65 -5.07 8.24
CA GLU A 116 -1.23 -4.96 7.90
C GLU A 116 -0.35 -5.34 9.09
N SER A 117 -0.72 -4.94 10.30
CA SER A 117 0.04 -5.26 11.50
C SER A 117 0.09 -6.76 11.82
N PHE A 118 -0.87 -7.54 11.34
CA PHE A 118 -0.96 -8.99 11.58
C PHE A 118 -0.52 -9.84 10.39
N ALA A 119 -0.34 -9.24 9.27
CA ALA A 119 0.00 -9.98 8.04
C ALA A 119 1.49 -10.47 8.01
#